data_98a91ed2a5ad04c01b28909286454858
#
_entry.id   98a91ed2a5ad04c01b28909286454858
#
_cell.length_a   1.000
_cell.length_b   1.000
_cell.length_c   1.000
_cell.angle_alpha   90.00
_cell.angle_beta   90.00
_cell.angle_gamma   90.00
#
_symmetry.space_group_name_H-M   'P 1'
#
loop_
_entity.id
_entity.type
_entity.pdbx_description
1 polymer ?
#
loop_
_entity_poly.entity_id
_entity_poly.type
_entity_poly.pdbx_seq_one_letter_code
_entity_poly.pdbx_strand_id
1 'polypeptide(L)'
;YSKGAVFLSQLGYIIGQKKLKETLREYFKEFKFKHPVPNDFRRVAERVSGIQLKWYLTDWTQTTNTIDYAIKSIEEKKQKTFITLKRIGSMPMPLDVLVKFKDGTSCIYYIPIPLMRGEKKNPYPLEWVVLKDWAWAYSEYQIIINRDKEDITVVAVDPSFYMADLDRENNYLNN
;
A
#
# COMPACT_ATOMS: atom_id res chain seq x y z
N TYR A 1 -23.02 -0.78 2.03
CA TYR A 1 -22.38 0.28 2.85
C TYR A 1 -20.99 -0.12 3.29
N SER A 2 -20.80 -1.26 3.96
CA SER A 2 -19.50 -1.67 4.50
C SER A 2 -18.40 -1.78 3.42
N LYS A 3 -18.70 -2.46 2.31
CA LYS A 3 -17.76 -2.59 1.19
C LYS A 3 -17.35 -1.23 0.60
N GLY A 4 -18.30 -0.28 0.51
CA GLY A 4 -18.03 1.08 0.02
C GLY A 4 -17.13 1.87 0.97
N ALA A 5 -17.32 1.73 2.28
CA ALA A 5 -16.47 2.37 3.27
C ALA A 5 -15.03 1.82 3.22
N VAL A 6 -14.87 0.50 3.13
CA VAL A 6 -13.55 -0.14 2.98
C VAL A 6 -12.88 0.28 1.67
N PHE A 7 -13.63 0.33 0.55
CA PHE A 7 -13.12 0.85 -0.72
C PHE A 7 -12.54 2.26 -0.58
N LEU A 8 -13.27 3.19 0.04
CA LEU A 8 -12.78 4.56 0.22
C LEU A 8 -11.59 4.64 1.17
N SER A 9 -11.62 3.90 2.27
CA SER A 9 -10.50 3.84 3.22
C SER A 9 -9.21 3.37 2.53
N GLN A 10 -9.31 2.29 1.77
CA GLN A 10 -8.19 1.72 1.05
C GLN A 10 -7.75 2.59 -0.14
N LEU A 11 -8.67 3.28 -0.82
CA LEU A 11 -8.30 4.30 -1.80
C LEU A 11 -7.45 5.39 -1.15
N GLY A 12 -7.82 5.83 0.06
CA GLY A 12 -7.03 6.78 0.85
C GLY A 12 -5.64 6.26 1.22
N TYR A 13 -5.49 4.95 1.41
CA TYR A 13 -4.18 4.32 1.56
C TYR A 13 -3.34 4.41 0.28
N ILE A 14 -3.95 4.19 -0.89
CA ILE A 14 -3.26 4.19 -2.19
C ILE A 14 -2.83 5.60 -2.61
N ILE A 15 -3.73 6.59 -2.52
CA ILE A 15 -3.49 7.95 -3.05
C ILE A 15 -3.09 8.98 -1.98
N GLY A 16 -3.15 8.60 -0.72
CA GLY A 16 -2.98 9.48 0.45
C GLY A 16 -4.29 10.12 0.90
N GLN A 17 -4.50 10.23 2.23
CA GLN A 17 -5.72 10.73 2.84
C GLN A 17 -6.06 12.18 2.42
N LYS A 18 -5.05 13.02 2.24
CA LYS A 18 -5.24 14.40 1.75
C LYS A 18 -5.84 14.41 0.33
N LYS A 19 -5.30 13.55 -0.55
CA LYS A 19 -5.78 13.41 -1.93
C LYS A 19 -7.17 12.78 -2.00
N LEU A 20 -7.50 11.85 -1.11
CA LEU A 20 -8.86 11.32 -1.00
C LEU A 20 -9.86 12.43 -0.64
N LYS A 21 -9.57 13.26 0.37
CA LYS A 21 -10.45 14.37 0.76
C LYS A 21 -10.63 15.39 -0.38
N GLU A 22 -9.57 15.70 -1.10
CA GLU A 22 -9.60 16.58 -2.28
C GLU A 22 -10.46 15.95 -3.39
N THR A 23 -10.29 14.66 -3.68
CA THR A 23 -11.07 13.89 -4.65
C THR A 23 -12.57 13.96 -4.34
N LEU A 24 -12.96 13.72 -3.08
CA LEU A 24 -14.37 13.75 -2.68
C LEU A 24 -14.98 15.15 -2.86
N ARG A 25 -14.22 16.22 -2.55
CA ARG A 25 -14.69 17.60 -2.75
C ARG A 25 -14.86 17.94 -4.23
N GLU A 26 -13.88 17.61 -5.07
CA GLU A 26 -13.95 17.88 -6.50
C GLU A 26 -15.04 17.03 -7.17
N TYR A 27 -15.19 15.77 -6.78
CA TYR A 27 -16.28 14.91 -7.24
C TYR A 27 -17.66 15.48 -6.88
N PHE A 28 -17.86 15.93 -5.64
CA PHE A 28 -19.12 16.57 -5.24
C PHE A 28 -19.39 17.84 -6.04
N LYS A 29 -18.42 18.72 -6.24
CA LYS A 29 -18.59 19.94 -7.04
C LYS A 29 -19.02 19.66 -8.48
N GLU A 30 -18.38 18.68 -9.11
CA GLU A 30 -18.58 18.36 -10.52
C GLU A 30 -19.88 17.61 -10.78
N PHE A 31 -20.30 16.76 -9.83
CA PHE A 31 -21.42 15.82 -10.04
C PHE A 31 -22.63 16.04 -9.15
N LYS A 32 -22.66 17.05 -8.28
CA LYS A 32 -23.87 17.38 -7.51
C LYS A 32 -25.04 17.59 -8.46
N PHE A 33 -26.21 16.98 -8.11
CA PHE A 33 -27.43 17.02 -8.91
C PHE A 33 -27.35 16.34 -10.30
N LYS A 34 -26.31 15.49 -10.52
CA LYS A 34 -26.17 14.67 -11.73
C LYS A 34 -26.27 13.20 -11.38
N HIS A 35 -26.20 12.32 -12.38
CA HIS A 35 -26.22 10.87 -12.24
C HIS A 35 -24.87 10.26 -12.65
N PRO A 36 -23.82 10.39 -11.82
CA PRO A 36 -22.49 9.88 -12.16
C PRO A 36 -22.43 8.35 -12.10
N VAL A 37 -21.50 7.80 -12.86
CA VAL A 37 -21.14 6.38 -12.83
C VAL A 37 -19.80 6.16 -12.12
N PRO A 38 -19.48 4.94 -11.69
CA PRO A 38 -18.22 4.67 -10.96
C PRO A 38 -16.95 5.18 -11.66
N ASN A 39 -16.93 5.15 -12.99
CA ASN A 39 -15.82 5.68 -13.77
C ASN A 39 -15.62 7.20 -13.63
N ASP A 40 -16.66 7.96 -13.36
CA ASP A 40 -16.53 9.41 -13.14
C ASP A 40 -15.80 9.68 -11.84
N PHE A 41 -16.11 8.95 -10.78
CA PHE A 41 -15.34 9.02 -9.52
C PHE A 41 -13.88 8.65 -9.73
N ARG A 42 -13.61 7.55 -10.44
CA ARG A 42 -12.25 7.13 -10.77
C ARG A 42 -11.47 8.23 -11.50
N ARG A 43 -12.05 8.84 -12.54
CA ARG A 43 -11.40 9.92 -13.32
C ARG A 43 -11.05 11.12 -12.45
N VAL A 44 -11.92 11.50 -11.52
CA VAL A 44 -11.62 12.58 -10.57
C VAL A 44 -10.48 12.19 -9.65
N ALA A 45 -10.49 10.97 -9.10
CA ALA A 45 -9.43 10.47 -8.24
C ALA A 45 -8.07 10.40 -8.96
N GLU A 46 -8.05 9.93 -10.21
CA GLU A 46 -6.84 9.90 -11.04
C GLU A 46 -6.30 11.31 -11.34
N ARG A 47 -7.20 12.25 -11.68
CA ARG A 47 -6.83 13.65 -11.95
C ARG A 47 -6.25 14.35 -10.71
N VAL A 48 -6.83 14.12 -9.54
CA VAL A 48 -6.41 14.74 -8.28
C VAL A 48 -5.10 14.12 -7.75
N SER A 49 -4.98 12.80 -7.85
CA SER A 49 -3.82 12.08 -7.29
C SER A 49 -2.62 12.00 -8.23
N GLY A 50 -2.84 12.00 -9.55
CA GLY A 50 -1.84 11.67 -10.55
C GLY A 50 -1.55 10.16 -10.65
N ILE A 51 -2.36 9.31 -10.01
CA ILE A 51 -2.19 7.85 -9.94
C ILE A 51 -3.27 7.18 -10.77
N GLN A 52 -2.90 6.19 -11.60
CA GLN A 52 -3.89 5.40 -12.34
C GLN A 52 -4.58 4.38 -11.43
N LEU A 53 -5.93 4.35 -11.49
CA LEU A 53 -6.77 3.59 -10.57
C LEU A 53 -7.73 2.62 -11.28
N LYS A 54 -7.60 2.42 -12.60
CA LYS A 54 -8.46 1.49 -13.33
C LYS A 54 -8.38 0.07 -12.76
N TRP A 55 -7.18 -0.41 -12.47
CA TRP A 55 -6.92 -1.70 -11.85
C TRP A 55 -7.67 -1.84 -10.52
N TYR A 56 -7.59 -0.82 -9.66
CA TYR A 56 -8.24 -0.80 -8.36
C TYR A 56 -9.78 -0.89 -8.45
N LEU A 57 -10.37 -0.03 -9.31
CA LEU A 57 -11.82 -0.07 -9.52
C LEU A 57 -12.28 -1.41 -10.10
N THR A 58 -11.53 -1.99 -11.04
CA THR A 58 -11.84 -3.29 -11.64
C THR A 58 -11.84 -4.39 -10.59
N ASP A 59 -10.77 -4.50 -9.78
CA ASP A 59 -10.69 -5.51 -8.74
C ASP A 59 -11.84 -5.41 -7.73
N TRP A 60 -12.18 -4.20 -7.30
CA TRP A 60 -13.24 -4.00 -6.31
C TRP A 60 -14.66 -4.24 -6.85
N THR A 61 -14.91 -4.02 -8.13
CA THR A 61 -16.27 -4.05 -8.70
C THR A 61 -16.55 -5.25 -9.59
N GLN A 62 -15.51 -5.90 -10.13
CA GLN A 62 -15.68 -6.94 -11.14
C GLN A 62 -15.02 -8.28 -10.75
N THR A 63 -14.39 -8.35 -9.59
CA THR A 63 -13.73 -9.59 -9.11
C THR A 63 -14.10 -9.91 -7.67
N THR A 64 -13.73 -11.12 -7.24
CA THR A 64 -13.74 -11.57 -5.85
C THR A 64 -12.34 -11.68 -5.28
N ASN A 65 -11.37 -11.02 -5.91
CA ASN A 65 -9.98 -11.01 -5.48
C ASN A 65 -9.85 -10.45 -4.06
N THR A 66 -8.94 -11.01 -3.30
CA THR A 66 -8.65 -10.65 -1.92
C THR A 66 -7.24 -10.09 -1.79
N ILE A 67 -7.01 -9.33 -0.73
CA ILE A 67 -5.72 -8.81 -0.35
C ILE A 67 -5.21 -9.64 0.80
N ASP A 68 -3.99 -10.14 0.69
CA ASP A 68 -3.29 -10.88 1.72
C ASP A 68 -1.79 -10.84 1.40
N TYR A 69 -1.03 -10.14 2.23
CA TYR A 69 0.42 -10.00 2.15
C TYR A 69 1.05 -10.44 3.45
N ALA A 70 2.14 -11.16 3.39
CA ALA A 70 2.82 -11.70 4.56
C ALA A 70 4.31 -11.34 4.59
N ILE A 71 4.88 -11.25 5.79
CA ILE A 71 6.32 -11.33 6.00
C ILE A 71 6.70 -12.80 6.01
N LYS A 72 7.35 -13.26 4.92
CA LYS A 72 7.74 -14.66 4.75
C LYS A 72 8.97 -15.03 5.58
N SER A 73 10.02 -14.20 5.53
CA SER A 73 11.26 -14.44 6.24
C SER A 73 12.07 -13.17 6.45
N ILE A 74 12.94 -13.20 7.47
CA ILE A 74 13.99 -12.22 7.69
C ILE A 74 15.31 -12.98 7.85
N GLU A 75 16.22 -12.78 6.91
CA GLU A 75 17.50 -13.48 6.85
C GLU A 75 18.66 -12.48 6.83
N GLU A 76 19.77 -12.84 7.43
CA GLU A 76 21.01 -12.08 7.33
C GLU A 76 21.99 -12.77 6.39
N LYS A 77 22.59 -12.00 5.47
CA LYS A 77 23.65 -12.46 4.56
C LYS A 77 24.64 -11.31 4.32
N LYS A 78 25.92 -11.54 4.61
CA LYS A 78 27.00 -10.56 4.36
C LYS A 78 26.73 -9.18 4.99
N GLN A 79 26.36 -9.15 6.27
CA GLN A 79 26.05 -7.92 7.03
C GLN A 79 24.90 -7.09 6.43
N LYS A 80 23.97 -7.75 5.78
CA LYS A 80 22.76 -7.15 5.26
C LYS A 80 21.57 -8.00 5.65
N THR A 81 20.49 -7.36 5.98
CA THR A 81 19.22 -8.04 6.25
C THR A 81 18.36 -8.06 5.01
N PHE A 82 17.83 -9.22 4.71
CA PHE A 82 16.88 -9.49 3.63
C PHE A 82 15.52 -9.80 4.22
N ILE A 83 14.54 -8.91 4.00
CA ILE A 83 13.15 -9.14 4.39
C ILE A 83 12.42 -9.61 3.14
N THR A 84 11.93 -10.84 3.16
CA THR A 84 11.14 -11.39 2.06
C THR A 84 9.66 -11.26 2.38
N LEU A 85 8.93 -10.53 1.53
CA LEU A 85 7.49 -10.41 1.56
C LEU A 85 6.87 -11.41 0.58
N LYS A 86 5.67 -11.90 0.90
CA LYS A 86 4.90 -12.80 0.04
C LYS A 86 3.52 -12.21 -0.19
N ARG A 87 3.07 -12.20 -1.45
CA ARG A 87 1.67 -11.96 -1.80
C ARG A 87 0.94 -13.29 -1.84
N ILE A 88 -0.09 -13.44 -1.03
CA ILE A 88 -0.97 -14.60 -0.93
C ILE A 88 -2.27 -14.33 -1.68
N GLY A 89 -2.81 -13.13 -1.50
CA GLY A 89 -4.03 -12.69 -2.18
C GLY A 89 -3.85 -12.40 -3.67
N SER A 90 -4.96 -12.27 -4.37
CA SER A 90 -5.01 -12.07 -5.84
C SER A 90 -5.16 -10.60 -6.24
N MET A 91 -5.43 -9.70 -5.31
CA MET A 91 -5.53 -8.26 -5.59
C MET A 91 -4.18 -7.57 -5.33
N PRO A 92 -3.59 -6.90 -6.36
CA PRO A 92 -2.33 -6.19 -6.17
C PRO A 92 -2.54 -4.92 -5.33
N MET A 93 -1.58 -4.63 -4.45
CA MET A 93 -1.57 -3.38 -3.67
C MET A 93 -0.14 -2.83 -3.57
N PRO A 94 0.03 -1.49 -3.54
CA PRO A 94 1.28 -0.91 -3.08
C PRO A 94 1.43 -1.17 -1.58
N LEU A 95 2.66 -1.30 -1.08
CA LEU A 95 2.89 -1.60 0.33
C LEU A 95 3.70 -0.50 1.02
N ASP A 96 3.28 -0.16 2.24
CA ASP A 96 4.08 0.55 3.22
C ASP A 96 4.63 -0.49 4.21
N VAL A 97 5.95 -0.60 4.32
CA VAL A 97 6.59 -1.52 5.24
C VAL A 97 7.40 -0.73 6.27
N LEU A 98 6.92 -0.71 7.50
CA LEU A 98 7.63 -0.09 8.62
C LEU A 98 8.73 -1.03 9.11
N VAL A 99 9.92 -0.49 9.27
CA VAL A 99 11.03 -1.16 9.98
C VAL A 99 11.48 -0.26 11.12
N LYS A 100 11.53 -0.82 12.33
CA LYS A 100 12.07 -0.15 13.53
C LYS A 100 13.39 -0.77 13.93
N PHE A 101 14.32 0.06 14.39
CA PHE A 101 15.65 -0.35 14.78
C PHE A 101 15.89 -0.17 16.29
N LYS A 102 16.86 -0.90 16.85
CA LYS A 102 17.26 -0.82 18.26
C LYS A 102 17.75 0.57 18.69
N ASP A 103 18.32 1.32 17.77
CA ASP A 103 18.77 2.70 18.01
C ASP A 103 17.62 3.72 18.11
N GLY A 104 16.37 3.27 18.06
CA GLY A 104 15.17 4.10 18.12
C GLY A 104 14.76 4.71 16.77
N THR A 105 15.56 4.55 15.73
CA THR A 105 15.20 5.03 14.39
C THR A 105 14.14 4.14 13.74
N SER A 106 13.41 4.69 12.77
CA SER A 106 12.39 3.98 12.02
C SER A 106 12.35 4.47 10.59
N CYS A 107 12.11 3.57 9.65
CA CYS A 107 11.99 3.87 8.23
C CYS A 107 10.76 3.18 7.64
N ILE A 108 10.10 3.85 6.70
CA ILE A 108 9.07 3.24 5.86
C ILE A 108 9.68 2.92 4.50
N TYR A 109 9.64 1.67 4.12
CA TYR A 109 9.95 1.20 2.77
C TYR A 109 8.65 1.13 1.97
N TYR A 110 8.49 2.02 1.00
CA TYR A 110 7.33 2.04 0.13
C TYR A 110 7.60 1.27 -1.15
N ILE A 111 6.72 0.32 -1.46
CA ILE A 111 6.80 -0.53 -2.65
C ILE A 111 5.59 -0.22 -3.53
N PRO A 112 5.75 0.58 -4.61
CA PRO A 112 4.69 0.81 -5.57
C PRO A 112 4.42 -0.42 -6.43
N ILE A 113 3.36 -0.37 -7.24
CA ILE A 113 3.08 -1.36 -8.28
C ILE A 113 3.04 -0.69 -9.66
N PRO A 114 3.46 -1.36 -10.74
CA PRO A 114 3.53 -0.77 -12.09
C PRO A 114 2.20 -0.24 -12.60
N LEU A 115 1.08 -0.83 -12.16
CA LEU A 115 -0.27 -0.47 -12.58
C LEU A 115 -0.69 0.95 -12.17
N MET A 116 -0.05 1.52 -11.14
CA MET A 116 -0.33 2.86 -10.64
C MET A 116 0.20 3.96 -11.55
N ARG A 117 1.29 3.71 -12.28
CA ARG A 117 2.03 4.70 -13.08
C ARG A 117 2.30 6.01 -12.33
N GLY A 118 2.53 5.91 -11.05
CA GLY A 118 2.78 7.00 -10.11
C GLY A 118 2.87 6.48 -8.69
N GLU A 119 3.15 7.37 -7.75
CA GLU A 119 3.32 7.04 -6.34
C GLU A 119 2.68 8.08 -5.43
N LYS A 120 2.28 7.66 -4.23
CA LYS A 120 1.79 8.60 -3.22
C LYS A 120 2.96 9.33 -2.56
N LYS A 121 2.68 10.52 -2.06
CA LYS A 121 3.63 11.24 -1.18
C LYS A 121 3.68 10.56 0.18
N ASN A 122 4.85 10.65 0.83
CA ASN A 122 5.03 10.15 2.20
C ASN A 122 3.92 10.66 3.14
N PRO A 123 3.09 9.78 3.72
CA PRO A 123 2.05 10.17 4.66
C PRO A 123 2.52 10.15 6.13
N TYR A 124 3.75 9.71 6.40
CA TYR A 124 4.28 9.51 7.75
C TYR A 124 5.35 10.56 8.08
N PRO A 125 5.51 10.96 9.35
CA PRO A 125 6.61 11.80 9.80
C PRO A 125 7.90 10.97 10.03
N LEU A 126 8.20 10.04 9.13
CA LEU A 126 9.32 9.09 9.21
C LEU A 126 10.15 9.16 7.93
N GLU A 127 11.35 8.60 7.97
CA GLU A 127 12.14 8.35 6.77
C GLU A 127 11.32 7.50 5.79
N TRP A 128 11.40 7.87 4.51
CA TRP A 128 10.60 7.27 3.44
C TRP A 128 11.51 6.87 2.29
N VAL A 129 11.65 5.58 2.08
CA VAL A 129 12.44 5.01 1.01
C VAL A 129 11.52 4.38 -0.02
N VAL A 130 11.49 4.93 -1.24
CA VAL A 130 10.75 4.35 -2.36
C VAL A 130 11.60 3.27 -2.98
N LEU A 131 11.08 2.06 -3.03
CA LEU A 131 11.72 0.91 -3.63
C LEU A 131 11.23 0.72 -5.08
N LYS A 132 11.87 -0.23 -5.78
CA LYS A 132 11.44 -0.63 -7.12
C LYS A 132 10.03 -1.23 -7.07
N ASP A 133 9.25 -1.00 -8.11
CA ASP A 133 7.90 -1.54 -8.26
C ASP A 133 7.86 -3.07 -8.09
N TRP A 134 6.88 -3.54 -7.33
CA TRP A 134 6.60 -4.99 -7.27
C TRP A 134 5.82 -5.42 -8.50
N ALA A 135 6.49 -6.09 -9.43
CA ALA A 135 5.84 -6.61 -10.63
C ALA A 135 4.87 -7.76 -10.27
N TRP A 136 3.67 -7.72 -10.84
CA TRP A 136 2.60 -8.70 -10.58
C TRP A 136 3.01 -10.15 -10.82
N ALA A 137 3.92 -10.40 -11.76
CA ALA A 137 4.40 -11.73 -12.12
C ALA A 137 5.11 -12.46 -10.97
N TYR A 138 5.59 -11.74 -9.95
CA TYR A 138 6.31 -12.31 -8.83
C TYR A 138 5.42 -12.37 -7.60
N SER A 139 5.34 -13.53 -6.95
CA SER A 139 4.63 -13.72 -5.69
C SER A 139 5.44 -13.27 -4.47
N GLU A 140 6.72 -13.00 -4.64
CA GLU A 140 7.63 -12.59 -3.58
C GLU A 140 8.38 -11.32 -3.94
N TYR A 141 8.70 -10.53 -2.92
CA TYR A 141 9.51 -9.31 -3.03
C TYR A 141 10.52 -9.25 -1.89
N GLN A 142 11.73 -8.78 -2.19
CA GLN A 142 12.80 -8.72 -1.20
C GLN A 142 13.23 -7.28 -0.95
N ILE A 143 13.14 -6.85 0.30
CA ILE A 143 13.72 -5.59 0.79
C ILE A 143 15.13 -5.91 1.31
N ILE A 144 16.11 -5.12 0.91
CA ILE A 144 17.51 -5.26 1.37
C ILE A 144 17.83 -4.07 2.25
N ILE A 145 18.22 -4.34 3.49
CA ILE A 145 18.60 -3.33 4.48
C ILE A 145 20.09 -3.48 4.79
N ASN A 146 20.85 -2.38 4.73
CA ASN A 146 22.27 -2.35 5.03
C ASN A 146 22.49 -2.23 6.55
N ARG A 147 21.93 -3.13 7.33
CA ARG A 147 22.08 -3.29 8.79
C ARG A 147 21.96 -4.77 9.13
N ASP A 148 22.51 -5.16 10.25
CA ASP A 148 22.43 -6.51 10.77
C ASP A 148 20.99 -6.83 11.21
N LYS A 149 20.59 -8.08 11.12
CA LYS A 149 19.25 -8.52 11.50
C LYS A 149 18.94 -8.22 12.96
N GLU A 150 19.94 -8.35 13.84
CA GLU A 150 19.80 -8.06 15.26
C GLU A 150 19.45 -6.61 15.57
N ASP A 151 19.76 -5.66 14.67
CA ASP A 151 19.37 -4.26 14.84
C ASP A 151 17.89 -4.00 14.58
N ILE A 152 17.19 -4.91 13.92
CA ILE A 152 15.78 -4.77 13.60
C ILE A 152 14.94 -5.28 14.78
N THR A 153 14.04 -4.46 15.28
CA THR A 153 13.14 -4.83 16.39
C THR A 153 11.72 -5.13 15.90
N VAL A 154 11.26 -4.44 14.86
CA VAL A 154 9.90 -4.60 14.32
C VAL A 154 9.94 -4.50 12.81
N VAL A 155 9.21 -5.38 12.15
CA VAL A 155 8.80 -5.23 10.75
C VAL A 155 7.27 -5.31 10.70
N ALA A 156 6.62 -4.35 10.03
CA ALA A 156 5.17 -4.35 9.89
C ALA A 156 4.74 -3.90 8.48
N VAL A 157 3.94 -4.71 7.81
CA VAL A 157 3.25 -4.35 6.57
C VAL A 157 1.98 -3.57 6.94
N ASP A 158 1.69 -2.50 6.19
CA ASP A 158 0.57 -1.59 6.43
C ASP A 158 0.46 -1.12 7.90
N PRO A 159 1.41 -0.33 8.40
CA PRO A 159 1.38 0.18 9.76
C PRO A 159 0.18 1.12 10.03
N SER A 160 -0.53 1.53 8.98
CA SER A 160 -1.72 2.39 9.07
C SER A 160 -3.02 1.62 9.30
N PHE A 161 -3.04 0.33 9.09
CA PHE A 161 -4.22 -0.55 9.14
C PHE A 161 -5.35 -0.17 8.16
N TYR A 162 -5.03 0.54 7.08
CA TYR A 162 -6.02 0.91 6.06
C TYR A 162 -6.18 -0.13 4.95
N MET A 163 -5.21 -1.01 4.77
CA MET A 163 -5.30 -2.10 3.80
C MET A 163 -6.30 -3.16 4.30
N ALA A 164 -7.18 -3.62 3.42
CA ALA A 164 -8.16 -4.67 3.73
C ALA A 164 -7.52 -6.07 3.60
N ASP A 165 -6.44 -6.28 4.33
CA ASP A 165 -5.74 -7.55 4.40
C ASP A 165 -6.56 -8.58 5.18
N LEU A 166 -6.67 -9.81 4.66
CA LEU A 166 -7.47 -10.87 5.27
C LEU A 166 -6.81 -11.48 6.51
N ASP A 167 -5.48 -11.57 6.51
CA ASP A 167 -4.71 -12.15 7.61
C ASP A 167 -3.65 -11.16 8.10
N ARG A 168 -4.03 -10.31 9.04
CA ARG A 168 -3.13 -9.30 9.59
C ARG A 168 -2.10 -9.86 10.57
N GLU A 169 -2.24 -11.09 11.03
CA GLU A 169 -1.29 -11.70 11.95
C GLU A 169 0.04 -12.00 11.23
N ASN A 170 0.00 -12.29 9.93
CA ASN A 170 1.18 -12.53 9.11
C ASN A 170 1.89 -11.25 8.62
N ASN A 171 1.30 -10.08 8.89
CA ASN A 171 1.82 -8.75 8.52
C ASN A 171 2.81 -8.17 9.52
N TYR A 172 3.04 -8.83 10.63
CA TYR A 172 3.82 -8.28 11.73
C TYR A 172 4.85 -9.27 12.25
N LEU A 173 6.06 -8.79 12.51
CA LEU A 173 7.12 -9.57 13.14
C LEU A 173 7.84 -8.71 14.18
N ASN A 174 7.90 -9.22 15.40
CA ASN A 174 8.81 -8.77 16.46
C ASN A 174 10.04 -9.68 16.46
N ASN A 175 11.24 -9.09 16.44
CA ASN A 175 12.50 -9.81 16.47
C ASN A 175 13.17 -9.68 17.85
#